data_9e33aeb99396a1304d2ae2c033fb49d1
#
_entry.id   9e33aeb99396a1304d2ae2c033fb49d1
#
_cell.length_a   1.000
_cell.length_b   1.000
_cell.length_c   1.000
_cell.angle_alpha   90.00
_cell.angle_beta   90.00
_cell.angle_gamma   90.00
#
_symmetry.space_group_name_H-M   'P 1'
#
loop_
_entity.id
_entity.type
_entity.pdbx_description
1 polymer ?
#
loop_
_entity_poly.entity_id
_entity_poly.type
_entity_poly.pdbx_seq_one_letter_code
_entity_poly.pdbx_strand_id
1 'polypeptide(L)'
;MKLALLELRRRPWRFAPAVIALVLLTGLLLTLGGLLDGLYNGFTGALRAQPGALLTYASDANLSVIRSRIDAATTAQVERVPGVEQVGGLGTVLLGAKIPGQATEASVALFGYQRAPGGVPAPPDKAGQVYADTSLKAYGVQEGQTLLLGPQRYPVSIVGWVSDTNFLLQGGLWGGLDTWRQVLGSARPDQVLASGTYQVLTVSTTAGADPAWVAGAIDAATGGRTQTVTRSFAVDSLPGITQQRSTFNAIIDTTFFVAALVVALFFVLLTIERVGIYAVFKAVGASSGQLFAQVVLQAVMIAVVSFMVGALLALTVGRLIPPQVPLQFSASRALQVAVGLVVMSTLGSAVSLRRVVRIDPATAIS
;
A
#
# COMPACT_ATOMS: atom_id res chain seq x y z
N MET A 1 -14.07 -37.00 -2.82
CA MET A 1 -14.66 -35.65 -2.56
C MET A 1 -15.80 -35.64 -1.56
N LYS A 2 -16.83 -36.51 -1.68
CA LYS A 2 -17.99 -36.49 -0.74
C LYS A 2 -17.61 -36.80 0.73
N LEU A 3 -16.61 -37.67 0.97
CA LEU A 3 -16.17 -38.05 2.32
C LEU A 3 -15.52 -36.86 3.09
N ALA A 4 -14.66 -36.06 2.45
CA ALA A 4 -14.01 -34.90 3.08
C ALA A 4 -15.04 -33.85 3.55
N LEU A 5 -16.05 -33.58 2.72
CA LEU A 5 -17.11 -32.64 3.02
C LEU A 5 -18.06 -33.14 4.14
N LEU A 6 -18.43 -34.42 4.09
CA LEU A 6 -19.28 -35.06 5.10
C LEU A 6 -18.60 -35.07 6.47
N GLU A 7 -17.30 -35.23 6.52
CA GLU A 7 -16.52 -35.28 7.74
C GLU A 7 -16.37 -33.91 8.40
N LEU A 8 -16.09 -32.87 7.63
CA LEU A 8 -16.09 -31.48 8.13
C LEU A 8 -17.45 -31.11 8.72
N ARG A 9 -18.54 -31.61 8.12
CA ARG A 9 -19.91 -31.32 8.59
C ARG A 9 -20.33 -32.12 9.82
N ARG A 10 -19.88 -33.39 9.93
CA ARG A 10 -20.31 -34.28 11.04
C ARG A 10 -19.48 -34.13 12.30
N ARG A 11 -18.20 -33.70 12.23
CA ARG A 11 -17.31 -33.54 13.38
C ARG A 11 -16.48 -32.25 13.31
N PRO A 12 -17.11 -31.07 13.28
CA PRO A 12 -16.41 -29.79 13.10
C PRO A 12 -15.41 -29.47 14.20
N TRP A 13 -15.70 -29.90 15.44
CA TRP A 13 -14.85 -29.64 16.60
C TRP A 13 -13.43 -30.20 16.50
N ARG A 14 -13.20 -31.23 15.69
CA ARG A 14 -11.85 -31.77 15.47
C ARG A 14 -10.95 -30.84 14.65
N PHE A 15 -11.55 -30.03 13.79
CA PHE A 15 -10.83 -29.06 12.96
C PHE A 15 -10.77 -27.68 13.62
N ALA A 16 -11.53 -27.46 14.68
CA ALA A 16 -11.63 -26.14 15.35
C ALA A 16 -10.28 -25.53 15.72
N PRO A 17 -9.30 -26.25 16.30
CA PRO A 17 -8.02 -25.64 16.65
C PRO A 17 -7.25 -25.11 15.42
N ALA A 18 -7.25 -25.87 14.32
CA ALA A 18 -6.60 -25.43 13.09
C ALA A 18 -7.34 -24.26 12.43
N VAL A 19 -8.68 -24.31 12.40
CA VAL A 19 -9.52 -23.22 11.89
C VAL A 19 -9.28 -21.95 12.69
N ILE A 20 -9.33 -22.01 14.02
CA ILE A 20 -9.10 -20.85 14.90
C ILE A 20 -7.72 -20.26 14.67
N ALA A 21 -6.67 -21.09 14.65
CA ALA A 21 -5.31 -20.63 14.38
C ALA A 21 -5.19 -19.94 13.02
N LEU A 22 -5.74 -20.55 11.97
CA LEU A 22 -5.71 -19.96 10.62
C LEU A 22 -6.59 -18.72 10.48
N VAL A 23 -7.70 -18.62 11.19
CA VAL A 23 -8.55 -17.41 11.27
C VAL A 23 -7.76 -16.26 11.88
N LEU A 24 -7.08 -16.49 13.00
CA LEU A 24 -6.26 -15.48 13.66
C LEU A 24 -5.07 -15.05 12.77
N LEU A 25 -4.38 -16.02 12.16
CA LEU A 25 -3.29 -15.73 11.22
C LEU A 25 -3.77 -14.96 9.99
N THR A 26 -4.94 -15.30 9.46
CA THR A 26 -5.55 -14.57 8.34
C THR A 26 -5.90 -13.14 8.74
N GLY A 27 -6.52 -12.95 9.90
CA GLY A 27 -6.81 -11.63 10.44
C GLY A 27 -5.55 -10.79 10.61
N LEU A 28 -4.49 -11.39 11.14
CA LEU A 28 -3.18 -10.74 11.30
C LEU A 28 -2.58 -10.36 9.94
N LEU A 29 -2.54 -11.29 8.97
CA LEU A 29 -2.01 -11.04 7.63
C LEU A 29 -2.74 -9.91 6.90
N LEU A 30 -4.09 -9.90 6.97
CA LEU A 30 -4.88 -8.86 6.33
C LEU A 30 -4.72 -7.51 7.02
N THR A 31 -4.63 -7.47 8.34
CA THR A 31 -4.44 -6.23 9.09
C THR A 31 -3.03 -5.66 8.87
N LEU A 32 -1.98 -6.50 8.95
CA LEU A 32 -0.61 -6.06 8.66
C LEU A 32 -0.44 -5.64 7.21
N GLY A 33 -0.99 -6.41 6.27
CA GLY A 33 -0.97 -6.07 4.86
C GLY A 33 -1.72 -4.77 4.55
N GLY A 34 -2.90 -4.59 5.17
CA GLY A 34 -3.67 -3.36 5.06
C GLY A 34 -2.98 -2.14 5.68
N LEU A 35 -2.25 -2.32 6.78
CA LEU A 35 -1.43 -1.27 7.37
C LEU A 35 -0.24 -0.92 6.46
N LEU A 36 0.43 -1.92 5.87
CA LEU A 36 1.51 -1.69 4.91
C LEU A 36 1.01 -0.89 3.69
N ASP A 37 -0.12 -1.30 3.11
CA ASP A 37 -0.71 -0.62 1.95
C ASP A 37 -1.13 0.81 2.31
N GLY A 38 -1.74 1.01 3.48
CA GLY A 38 -2.15 2.33 3.96
C GLY A 38 -0.97 3.25 4.26
N LEU A 39 0.09 2.74 4.88
CA LEU A 39 1.33 3.48 5.09
C LEU A 39 1.98 3.86 3.75
N TYR A 40 2.14 2.90 2.84
CA TYR A 40 2.72 3.16 1.53
C TYR A 40 1.93 4.24 0.76
N ASN A 41 0.60 4.13 0.72
CA ASN A 41 -0.26 5.11 0.07
C ASN A 41 -0.19 6.47 0.78
N GLY A 42 -0.21 6.48 2.11
CA GLY A 42 -0.10 7.69 2.92
C GLY A 42 1.24 8.42 2.75
N PHE A 43 2.34 7.70 2.52
CA PHE A 43 3.64 8.32 2.26
C PHE A 43 3.79 8.83 0.82
N THR A 44 3.27 8.10 -0.15
CA THR A 44 3.67 8.21 -1.56
C THR A 44 2.58 8.77 -2.48
N GLY A 45 1.34 8.86 -2.01
CA GLY A 45 0.17 9.15 -2.83
C GLY A 45 0.34 10.36 -3.73
N ALA A 46 0.80 11.48 -3.18
CA ALA A 46 1.00 12.71 -3.93
C ALA A 46 2.04 12.58 -5.06
N LEU A 47 3.13 11.85 -4.86
CA LEU A 47 4.13 11.64 -5.92
C LEU A 47 3.67 10.63 -6.96
N ARG A 48 2.96 9.58 -6.55
CA ARG A 48 2.37 8.59 -7.48
C ARG A 48 1.32 9.21 -8.40
N ALA A 49 0.57 10.18 -7.88
CA ALA A 49 -0.44 10.89 -8.65
C ALA A 49 0.13 11.85 -9.70
N GLN A 50 1.43 12.24 -9.62
CA GLN A 50 2.00 13.23 -10.53
C GLN A 50 1.85 12.83 -11.99
N PRO A 51 1.52 13.80 -12.88
CA PRO A 51 1.47 13.58 -14.32
C PRO A 51 2.89 13.41 -14.86
N GLY A 52 3.03 12.64 -15.93
CA GLY A 52 4.32 12.41 -16.56
C GLY A 52 5.11 11.24 -15.97
N ALA A 53 6.13 10.85 -16.71
CA ALA A 53 6.99 9.70 -16.39
C ALA A 53 8.17 10.09 -15.49
N LEU A 54 8.58 11.37 -15.51
CA LEU A 54 9.79 11.86 -14.86
C LEU A 54 9.48 12.97 -13.85
N LEU A 55 10.30 13.01 -12.82
CA LEU A 55 10.38 14.10 -11.84
C LEU A 55 11.81 14.65 -11.82
N THR A 56 11.94 15.96 -12.00
CA THR A 56 13.24 16.66 -12.00
C THR A 56 13.38 17.45 -10.72
N TYR A 57 14.48 17.26 -10.02
CA TYR A 57 14.88 17.93 -8.79
C TYR A 57 16.15 18.75 -9.02
N ALA A 58 16.46 19.69 -8.14
CA ALA A 58 17.80 20.26 -8.07
C ALA A 58 18.79 19.18 -7.60
N SER A 59 19.98 19.13 -8.18
CA SER A 59 20.95 18.05 -7.94
C SER A 59 21.45 17.96 -6.48
N ASP A 60 21.48 19.10 -5.78
CA ASP A 60 21.86 19.21 -4.35
C ASP A 60 20.74 18.85 -3.38
N ALA A 61 19.52 18.62 -3.89
CA ALA A 61 18.37 18.34 -3.04
C ALA A 61 18.29 16.89 -2.55
N ASN A 62 19.09 15.96 -3.09
CA ASN A 62 19.01 14.53 -2.81
C ASN A 62 17.57 13.99 -2.92
N LEU A 63 16.89 14.29 -4.04
CA LEU A 63 15.50 13.90 -4.35
C LEU A 63 14.46 14.37 -3.33
N SER A 64 14.79 15.36 -2.49
CA SER A 64 13.86 15.92 -1.53
C SER A 64 13.02 17.03 -2.17
N VAL A 65 11.70 16.81 -2.30
CA VAL A 65 10.77 17.83 -2.80
C VAL A 65 10.91 19.14 -2.04
N ILE A 66 11.03 19.06 -0.71
CA ILE A 66 11.03 20.24 0.17
C ILE A 66 12.31 21.08 0.02
N ARG A 67 13.45 20.43 -0.23
CA ARG A 67 14.76 21.09 -0.35
C ARG A 67 15.07 21.58 -1.77
N SER A 68 14.50 20.95 -2.77
CA SER A 68 14.77 21.24 -4.18
C SER A 68 14.28 22.64 -4.56
N ARG A 69 15.07 23.33 -5.41
CA ARG A 69 14.78 24.65 -5.96
C ARG A 69 15.25 24.70 -7.39
N ILE A 70 14.32 24.86 -8.33
CA ILE A 70 14.58 24.96 -9.77
C ILE A 70 14.08 26.30 -10.25
N ASP A 71 14.96 27.11 -10.77
CA ASP A 71 14.64 28.45 -11.27
C ASP A 71 14.01 28.44 -12.67
N ALA A 72 13.50 29.58 -13.09
CA ALA A 72 12.85 29.73 -14.40
C ALA A 72 13.81 29.48 -15.57
N ALA A 73 15.10 29.80 -15.44
CA ALA A 73 16.09 29.58 -16.48
C ALA A 73 16.36 28.09 -16.70
N THR A 74 16.49 27.34 -15.60
CA THR A 74 16.64 25.89 -15.63
C THR A 74 15.37 25.22 -16.16
N THR A 75 14.19 25.69 -15.76
CA THR A 75 12.90 25.19 -16.29
C THR A 75 12.84 25.35 -17.82
N ALA A 76 13.20 26.52 -18.33
CA ALA A 76 13.23 26.77 -19.77
C ALA A 76 14.29 25.92 -20.55
N GLN A 77 15.37 25.49 -19.88
CA GLN A 77 16.31 24.52 -20.46
C GLN A 77 15.68 23.12 -20.53
N VAL A 78 15.00 22.67 -19.49
CA VAL A 78 14.29 21.37 -19.46
C VAL A 78 13.22 21.30 -20.56
N GLU A 79 12.44 22.35 -20.75
CA GLU A 79 11.38 22.41 -21.78
C GLU A 79 11.91 22.26 -23.22
N ARG A 80 13.19 22.61 -23.50
CA ARG A 80 13.80 22.54 -24.82
C ARG A 80 14.47 21.20 -25.12
N VAL A 81 14.52 20.28 -24.15
CA VAL A 81 15.19 18.99 -24.34
C VAL A 81 14.38 18.12 -25.30
N PRO A 82 15.02 17.53 -26.32
CA PRO A 82 14.36 16.60 -27.23
C PRO A 82 13.75 15.41 -26.42
N GLY A 83 12.52 15.04 -26.76
CA GLY A 83 11.78 13.99 -26.04
C GLY A 83 10.96 14.48 -24.84
N VAL A 84 11.09 15.73 -24.43
CA VAL A 84 10.19 16.39 -23.48
C VAL A 84 8.94 16.88 -24.22
N GLU A 85 7.78 16.49 -23.77
CA GLU A 85 6.49 16.92 -24.33
C GLU A 85 5.89 18.06 -23.52
N GLN A 86 5.86 17.92 -22.20
CA GLN A 86 5.28 18.92 -21.31
C GLN A 86 6.03 18.96 -19.99
N VAL A 87 6.18 20.15 -19.44
CA VAL A 87 6.75 20.41 -18.13
C VAL A 87 5.72 21.13 -17.26
N GLY A 88 5.68 20.83 -15.96
CA GLY A 88 4.84 21.52 -15.01
C GLY A 88 5.53 21.68 -13.67
N GLY A 89 5.45 22.88 -13.12
CA GLY A 89 5.99 23.18 -11.80
C GLY A 89 5.14 22.61 -10.68
N LEU A 90 5.80 22.06 -9.68
CA LEU A 90 5.22 21.54 -8.43
C LEU A 90 5.94 22.16 -7.24
N GLY A 91 5.18 22.55 -6.22
CA GLY A 91 5.71 22.95 -4.93
C GLY A 91 4.92 22.33 -3.79
N THR A 92 5.52 22.17 -2.63
CA THR A 92 4.85 21.68 -1.43
C THR A 92 5.34 22.39 -0.18
N VAL A 93 4.48 22.44 0.83
CA VAL A 93 4.82 22.88 2.18
C VAL A 93 4.05 22.02 3.19
N LEU A 94 4.76 21.57 4.22
CA LEU A 94 4.19 20.77 5.31
C LEU A 94 3.83 21.68 6.48
N LEU A 95 2.59 21.62 6.96
CA LEU A 95 2.03 22.55 7.95
C LEU A 95 1.03 21.84 8.86
N GLY A 96 0.78 22.47 10.03
CA GLY A 96 -0.43 22.21 10.81
C GLY A 96 -1.61 22.98 10.21
N ALA A 97 -2.77 22.36 10.18
CA ALA A 97 -4.05 22.96 9.81
C ALA A 97 -4.98 22.97 11.01
N LYS A 98 -5.36 24.18 11.48
CA LYS A 98 -6.40 24.31 12.49
C LYS A 98 -7.76 24.23 11.82
N ILE A 99 -8.57 23.31 12.33
CA ILE A 99 -9.94 23.08 11.86
C ILE A 99 -10.88 23.81 12.81
N PRO A 100 -11.70 24.77 12.35
CA PRO A 100 -12.65 25.46 13.21
C PRO A 100 -13.57 24.46 13.92
N GLY A 101 -13.72 24.63 15.24
CA GLY A 101 -14.53 23.72 16.07
C GLY A 101 -13.83 22.44 16.54
N GLN A 102 -12.59 22.18 16.12
CA GLN A 102 -11.80 21.04 16.59
C GLN A 102 -10.70 21.49 17.55
N ALA A 103 -10.42 20.65 18.57
CA ALA A 103 -9.35 20.90 19.52
C ALA A 103 -7.96 20.54 18.97
N THR A 104 -7.90 19.54 18.09
CA THR A 104 -6.66 19.02 17.49
C THR A 104 -6.43 19.64 16.12
N GLU A 105 -5.15 19.90 15.79
CA GLU A 105 -4.72 20.28 14.44
C GLU A 105 -4.47 19.04 13.59
N ALA A 106 -4.80 19.12 12.30
CA ALA A 106 -4.43 18.12 11.34
C ALA A 106 -3.07 18.46 10.70
N SER A 107 -2.22 17.45 10.47
CA SER A 107 -1.00 17.63 9.68
C SER A 107 -1.36 17.56 8.19
N VAL A 108 -0.97 18.58 7.42
CA VAL A 108 -1.30 18.69 6.00
C VAL A 108 -0.07 19.01 5.15
N ALA A 109 -0.07 18.45 3.94
CA ALA A 109 0.87 18.80 2.88
C ALA A 109 0.13 19.61 1.81
N LEU A 110 0.38 20.91 1.74
CA LEU A 110 -0.18 21.76 0.69
C LEU A 110 0.71 21.70 -0.55
N PHE A 111 0.11 21.32 -1.66
CA PHE A 111 0.73 21.32 -2.98
C PHE A 111 0.21 22.47 -3.82
N GLY A 112 1.15 23.19 -4.48
CA GLY A 112 0.89 24.08 -5.59
C GLY A 112 1.33 23.41 -6.88
N TYR A 113 0.47 23.36 -7.90
CA TYR A 113 0.74 22.63 -9.12
C TYR A 113 0.28 23.40 -10.37
N GLN A 114 0.99 23.19 -11.48
CA GLN A 114 0.61 23.70 -12.81
C GLN A 114 -0.16 22.66 -13.62
N ARG A 115 0.24 21.38 -13.51
CA ARG A 115 -0.38 20.28 -14.23
C ARG A 115 -1.12 19.41 -13.25
N ALA A 116 -2.38 19.10 -13.57
CA ALA A 116 -3.24 18.30 -12.72
C ALA A 116 -2.68 16.88 -12.54
N PRO A 117 -2.41 16.43 -11.31
CA PRO A 117 -2.10 15.04 -11.03
C PRO A 117 -3.29 14.13 -11.32
N GLY A 118 -3.01 12.82 -11.45
CA GLY A 118 -4.07 11.84 -11.62
C GLY A 118 -5.07 11.85 -10.45
N GLY A 119 -6.35 11.99 -10.77
CA GLY A 119 -7.41 12.07 -9.77
C GLY A 119 -7.56 13.42 -9.07
N VAL A 120 -6.74 14.41 -9.42
CA VAL A 120 -6.86 15.79 -8.93
C VAL A 120 -7.36 16.68 -10.07
N PRO A 121 -8.40 17.51 -9.86
CA PRO A 121 -8.89 18.45 -10.88
C PRO A 121 -7.81 19.50 -11.24
N ALA A 122 -8.10 20.30 -12.27
CA ALA A 122 -7.29 21.49 -12.59
C ALA A 122 -7.20 22.43 -11.36
N PRO A 123 -6.11 23.21 -11.23
CA PRO A 123 -5.98 24.13 -10.11
C PRO A 123 -7.19 25.03 -9.98
N PRO A 124 -7.66 25.31 -8.74
CA PRO A 124 -8.77 26.26 -8.53
C PRO A 124 -8.42 27.65 -9.08
N ASP A 125 -9.39 28.34 -9.66
CA ASP A 125 -9.22 29.67 -10.26
C ASP A 125 -8.89 30.77 -9.23
N LYS A 126 -9.36 30.59 -7.99
CA LYS A 126 -9.19 31.60 -6.93
C LYS A 126 -8.09 31.19 -5.95
N ALA A 127 -7.21 32.12 -5.66
CA ALA A 127 -6.23 31.95 -4.59
C ALA A 127 -6.94 31.66 -3.25
N GLY A 128 -6.33 30.79 -2.43
CA GLY A 128 -6.93 30.36 -1.16
C GLY A 128 -7.95 29.21 -1.29
N GLN A 129 -8.27 28.74 -2.51
CA GLN A 129 -9.08 27.55 -2.71
C GLN A 129 -8.22 26.30 -2.91
N VAL A 130 -8.63 25.20 -2.30
CA VAL A 130 -7.89 23.91 -2.37
C VAL A 130 -8.85 22.71 -2.43
N TYR A 131 -8.43 21.66 -3.12
CA TYR A 131 -9.01 20.32 -2.97
C TYR A 131 -8.35 19.62 -1.81
N ALA A 132 -9.12 18.91 -0.98
CA ALA A 132 -8.62 18.20 0.19
C ALA A 132 -8.64 16.68 -0.02
N ASP A 133 -7.62 15.99 0.45
CA ASP A 133 -7.64 14.53 0.47
C ASP A 133 -8.70 14.01 1.44
N THR A 134 -9.40 12.94 1.03
CA THR A 134 -10.49 12.32 1.81
C THR A 134 -10.05 11.83 3.17
N SER A 135 -8.76 11.59 3.40
CA SER A 135 -8.20 11.25 4.72
C SER A 135 -8.45 12.34 5.77
N LEU A 136 -8.58 13.62 5.34
CA LEU A 136 -8.86 14.74 6.24
C LEU A 136 -10.28 14.72 6.82
N LYS A 137 -11.20 13.94 6.24
CA LYS A 137 -12.54 13.71 6.84
C LYS A 137 -12.46 13.07 8.23
N ALA A 138 -11.42 12.25 8.47
CA ALA A 138 -11.17 11.65 9.77
C ALA A 138 -10.86 12.67 10.89
N TYR A 139 -10.46 13.88 10.50
CA TYR A 139 -10.22 15.02 11.41
C TYR A 139 -11.41 15.98 11.49
N GLY A 140 -12.55 15.63 10.86
CA GLY A 140 -13.76 16.46 10.87
C GLY A 140 -13.77 17.58 9.86
N VAL A 141 -12.89 17.54 8.85
CA VAL A 141 -12.90 18.51 7.73
C VAL A 141 -14.13 18.28 6.84
N GLN A 142 -14.78 19.36 6.44
CA GLN A 142 -15.96 19.35 5.58
C GLN A 142 -15.74 20.20 4.32
N GLU A 143 -16.47 19.88 3.26
CA GLU A 143 -16.47 20.69 2.05
C GLU A 143 -17.06 22.07 2.32
N GLY A 144 -16.51 23.09 1.68
CA GLY A 144 -16.87 24.49 1.94
C GLY A 144 -16.26 25.09 3.21
N GLN A 145 -15.64 24.28 4.06
CA GLN A 145 -15.01 24.76 5.29
C GLN A 145 -13.69 25.47 5.00
N THR A 146 -13.39 26.51 5.82
CA THR A 146 -12.11 27.21 5.79
C THR A 146 -11.19 26.63 6.86
N LEU A 147 -10.02 26.16 6.45
CA LEU A 147 -8.91 25.74 7.32
C LEU A 147 -7.93 26.89 7.52
N LEU A 148 -7.28 26.92 8.67
CA LEU A 148 -6.25 27.93 9.01
C LEU A 148 -4.87 27.25 9.02
N LEU A 149 -4.04 27.54 8.01
CA LEU A 149 -2.76 26.86 7.79
C LEU A 149 -1.59 27.58 8.46
N GLY A 150 -0.72 26.80 9.06
CA GLY A 150 0.55 27.24 9.62
C GLY A 150 0.46 28.21 10.80
N PRO A 151 1.60 28.77 11.23
CA PRO A 151 1.67 29.66 12.40
C PRO A 151 0.86 30.94 12.24
N GLN A 152 0.83 31.49 11.02
CA GLN A 152 0.12 32.73 10.70
C GLN A 152 -1.37 32.55 10.43
N ARG A 153 -1.86 31.29 10.53
CA ARG A 153 -3.28 30.96 10.34
C ARG A 153 -3.83 31.41 8.99
N TYR A 154 -3.06 31.18 7.92
CA TYR A 154 -3.48 31.56 6.58
C TYR A 154 -4.77 30.79 6.18
N PRO A 155 -5.86 31.50 5.80
CA PRO A 155 -7.12 30.85 5.50
C PRO A 155 -7.11 30.18 4.12
N VAL A 156 -7.55 28.92 4.04
CA VAL A 156 -7.81 28.21 2.79
C VAL A 156 -9.17 27.53 2.83
N SER A 157 -9.91 27.61 1.73
CA SER A 157 -11.26 27.05 1.63
C SER A 157 -11.26 25.75 0.84
N ILE A 158 -11.91 24.72 1.37
CA ILE A 158 -12.06 23.41 0.70
C ILE A 158 -13.14 23.53 -0.36
N VAL A 159 -12.79 23.28 -1.63
CA VAL A 159 -13.72 23.33 -2.78
C VAL A 159 -14.10 21.97 -3.32
N GLY A 160 -13.53 20.90 -2.79
CA GLY A 160 -13.85 19.52 -3.19
C GLY A 160 -12.88 18.51 -2.62
N TRP A 161 -13.08 17.25 -2.98
CA TRP A 161 -12.34 16.11 -2.46
C TRP A 161 -11.53 15.40 -3.54
N VAL A 162 -10.36 14.93 -3.14
CA VAL A 162 -9.49 14.02 -3.88
C VAL A 162 -9.14 12.81 -3.00
N SER A 163 -8.59 11.74 -3.56
CA SER A 163 -8.24 10.54 -2.81
C SER A 163 -6.85 10.04 -3.18
N ASP A 164 -6.21 9.31 -2.24
CA ASP A 164 -4.89 8.70 -2.43
C ASP A 164 -3.79 9.69 -2.80
N THR A 165 -3.86 10.92 -2.26
CA THR A 165 -2.94 12.02 -2.55
C THR A 165 -2.18 12.53 -1.32
N ASN A 166 -2.10 11.72 -0.27
CA ASN A 166 -1.33 12.02 0.93
C ASN A 166 0.18 12.03 0.66
N PHE A 167 0.91 12.78 1.45
CA PHE A 167 2.36 12.87 1.38
C PHE A 167 2.98 12.83 2.77
N LEU A 168 3.92 11.91 2.99
CA LEU A 168 4.60 11.70 4.28
C LEU A 168 3.60 11.54 5.45
N LEU A 169 2.52 10.78 5.23
CA LEU A 169 1.40 10.57 6.15
C LEU A 169 0.60 11.84 6.50
N GLN A 170 0.79 12.93 5.78
CA GLN A 170 0.02 14.15 5.95
C GLN A 170 -1.09 14.23 4.91
N GLY A 171 -2.24 14.76 5.30
CA GLY A 171 -3.38 14.94 4.41
C GLY A 171 -3.05 15.91 3.27
N GLY A 172 -3.24 15.47 2.02
CA GLY A 172 -2.98 16.30 0.85
C GLY A 172 -3.96 17.46 0.71
N LEU A 173 -3.45 18.66 0.47
CA LEU A 173 -4.21 19.82 0.03
C LEU A 173 -3.65 20.28 -1.32
N TRP A 174 -4.53 20.51 -2.30
CA TRP A 174 -4.13 20.77 -3.69
C TRP A 174 -4.69 22.11 -4.16
N GLY A 175 -3.82 23.09 -4.34
CA GLY A 175 -4.17 24.44 -4.75
C GLY A 175 -3.33 24.95 -5.91
N GLY A 176 -3.66 26.13 -6.42
CA GLY A 176 -2.83 26.81 -7.41
C GLY A 176 -1.45 27.20 -6.83
N LEU A 177 -0.47 27.44 -7.73
CA LEU A 177 0.87 27.85 -7.33
C LEU A 177 0.87 29.14 -6.50
N ASP A 178 -0.06 30.06 -6.76
CA ASP A 178 -0.15 31.32 -6.01
C ASP A 178 -0.60 31.08 -4.58
N THR A 179 -1.58 30.18 -4.36
CA THR A 179 -1.99 29.76 -3.02
C THR A 179 -0.80 29.16 -2.25
N TRP A 180 -0.06 28.23 -2.90
CA TRP A 180 1.11 27.62 -2.29
C TRP A 180 2.19 28.65 -1.95
N ARG A 181 2.52 29.60 -2.86
CA ARG A 181 3.53 30.65 -2.60
C ARG A 181 3.13 31.55 -1.46
N GLN A 182 1.86 31.98 -1.40
CA GLN A 182 1.34 32.81 -0.33
C GLN A 182 1.41 32.11 1.02
N VAL A 183 0.98 30.84 1.07
CA VAL A 183 1.05 30.02 2.30
C VAL A 183 2.50 29.77 2.71
N LEU A 184 3.38 29.44 1.77
CA LEU A 184 4.80 29.23 2.03
C LEU A 184 5.45 30.52 2.58
N GLY A 185 5.21 31.65 1.93
CA GLY A 185 5.74 32.96 2.37
C GLY A 185 5.21 33.38 3.73
N SER A 186 3.94 33.13 4.01
CA SER A 186 3.34 33.36 5.32
C SER A 186 3.94 32.49 6.41
N ALA A 187 4.13 31.18 6.13
CA ALA A 187 4.62 30.23 7.13
C ALA A 187 6.14 30.26 7.32
N ARG A 188 6.89 30.59 6.26
CA ARG A 188 8.35 30.60 6.21
C ARG A 188 8.86 31.78 5.39
N PRO A 189 8.89 32.99 5.96
CA PRO A 189 9.31 34.20 5.25
C PRO A 189 10.75 34.15 4.72
N ASP A 190 11.61 33.37 5.35
CA ASP A 190 12.99 33.09 4.96
C ASP A 190 13.12 32.19 3.72
N GLN A 191 12.05 31.51 3.33
CA GLN A 191 12.02 30.56 2.22
C GLN A 191 11.13 31.02 1.04
N VAL A 192 10.85 32.30 0.94
CA VAL A 192 10.07 32.86 -0.15
C VAL A 192 10.79 32.59 -1.48
N LEU A 193 10.07 31.99 -2.43
CA LEU A 193 10.61 31.65 -3.74
C LEU A 193 10.24 32.73 -4.77
N ALA A 194 11.20 33.09 -5.60
CA ALA A 194 10.97 33.99 -6.73
C ALA A 194 9.90 33.40 -7.68
N SER A 195 9.20 34.30 -8.41
CA SER A 195 8.26 33.87 -9.44
C SER A 195 8.98 32.99 -10.48
N GLY A 196 8.34 31.90 -10.91
CA GLY A 196 8.95 30.93 -11.82
C GLY A 196 9.91 29.93 -11.19
N THR A 197 10.14 30.00 -9.87
CA THR A 197 10.88 28.97 -9.13
C THR A 197 9.92 27.90 -8.62
N TYR A 198 10.30 26.64 -8.81
CA TYR A 198 9.55 25.45 -8.38
C TYR A 198 10.44 24.55 -7.53
N GLN A 199 9.82 23.67 -6.78
CA GLN A 199 10.57 22.66 -6.03
C GLN A 199 10.87 21.43 -6.91
N VAL A 200 9.92 21.00 -7.71
CA VAL A 200 10.06 19.87 -8.62
C VAL A 200 9.40 20.21 -9.94
N LEU A 201 9.96 19.71 -11.02
CA LEU A 201 9.29 19.72 -12.32
C LEU A 201 8.74 18.33 -12.63
N THR A 202 7.47 18.27 -13.01
CA THR A 202 6.84 17.06 -13.55
C THR A 202 7.01 17.08 -15.05
N VAL A 203 7.62 16.04 -15.63
CA VAL A 203 7.95 16.00 -17.05
C VAL A 203 7.24 14.82 -17.72
N SER A 204 6.44 15.12 -18.75
CA SER A 204 5.94 14.12 -19.69
C SER A 204 6.88 13.97 -20.87
N THR A 205 7.10 12.73 -21.29
CA THR A 205 7.91 12.42 -22.47
C THR A 205 7.03 12.22 -23.70
N THR A 206 7.54 12.56 -24.87
CA THR A 206 6.87 12.27 -26.15
C THR A 206 6.64 10.78 -26.32
N ALA A 207 5.59 10.41 -27.03
CA ALA A 207 5.26 9.01 -27.28
C ALA A 207 6.45 8.27 -27.94
N GLY A 208 6.85 7.14 -27.34
CA GLY A 208 7.97 6.33 -27.81
C GLY A 208 9.36 6.77 -27.34
N ALA A 209 9.51 7.90 -26.67
CA ALA A 209 10.79 8.28 -26.08
C ALA A 209 11.08 7.43 -24.84
N ASP A 210 12.33 6.97 -24.71
CA ASP A 210 12.78 6.28 -23.50
C ASP A 210 12.92 7.27 -22.33
N PRO A 211 12.16 7.11 -21.25
CA PRO A 211 12.24 8.02 -20.12
C PRO A 211 13.64 8.09 -19.48
N ALA A 212 14.42 7.00 -19.49
CA ALA A 212 15.75 7.00 -18.91
C ALA A 212 16.72 7.84 -19.76
N TRP A 213 16.61 7.76 -21.08
CA TRP A 213 17.38 8.60 -21.99
C TRP A 213 17.02 10.09 -21.83
N VAL A 214 15.71 10.41 -21.79
CA VAL A 214 15.24 11.79 -21.62
C VAL A 214 15.72 12.36 -20.27
N ALA A 215 15.70 11.58 -19.20
CA ALA A 215 16.21 12.00 -17.90
C ALA A 215 17.69 12.40 -17.96
N GLY A 216 18.54 11.56 -18.58
CA GLY A 216 19.96 11.87 -18.77
C GLY A 216 20.18 13.10 -19.66
N ALA A 217 19.38 13.29 -20.72
CA ALA A 217 19.43 14.45 -21.59
C ALA A 217 19.04 15.75 -20.86
N ILE A 218 18.06 15.71 -19.95
CA ILE A 218 17.66 16.84 -19.09
C ILE A 218 18.85 17.24 -18.19
N ASP A 219 19.44 16.28 -17.50
CA ASP A 219 20.53 16.54 -16.55
C ASP A 219 21.78 17.06 -17.27
N ALA A 220 22.07 16.56 -18.46
CA ALA A 220 23.15 17.09 -19.33
C ALA A 220 22.86 18.52 -19.82
N ALA A 221 21.64 18.81 -20.30
CA ALA A 221 21.25 20.12 -20.81
C ALA A 221 21.27 21.21 -19.72
N THR A 222 21.05 20.84 -18.47
CA THR A 222 21.12 21.75 -17.31
C THR A 222 22.53 21.85 -16.73
N GLY A 223 23.53 21.18 -17.32
CA GLY A 223 24.90 21.18 -16.83
C GLY A 223 25.08 20.51 -15.47
N GLY A 224 24.28 19.45 -15.18
CA GLY A 224 24.30 18.71 -13.92
C GLY A 224 23.65 19.45 -12.73
N ARG A 225 22.96 20.56 -13.00
CA ARG A 225 22.21 21.28 -11.93
C ARG A 225 20.92 20.59 -11.52
N THR A 226 20.45 19.63 -12.32
CA THR A 226 19.27 18.84 -12.02
C THR A 226 19.61 17.36 -11.84
N GLN A 227 18.75 16.67 -11.13
CA GLN A 227 18.71 15.23 -11.01
C GLN A 227 17.29 14.78 -11.40
N THR A 228 17.20 14.18 -12.58
CA THR A 228 15.93 13.72 -13.16
C THR A 228 15.81 12.22 -13.01
N VAL A 229 14.69 11.78 -12.46
CA VAL A 229 14.43 10.36 -12.18
C VAL A 229 13.04 9.97 -12.61
N THR A 230 12.81 8.67 -12.81
CA THR A 230 11.45 8.17 -13.05
C THR A 230 10.57 8.39 -11.82
N ARG A 231 9.29 8.56 -12.05
CA ARG A 231 8.32 8.71 -10.94
C ARG A 231 8.37 7.54 -9.96
N SER A 232 8.52 6.30 -10.43
CA SER A 232 8.66 5.12 -9.58
C SER A 232 9.91 5.19 -8.71
N PHE A 233 11.05 5.57 -9.29
CA PHE A 233 12.29 5.73 -8.54
C PHE A 233 12.19 6.84 -7.49
N ALA A 234 11.58 7.99 -7.82
CA ALA A 234 11.34 9.07 -6.87
C ALA A 234 10.48 8.62 -5.66
N VAL A 235 9.44 7.83 -5.92
CA VAL A 235 8.58 7.24 -4.88
C VAL A 235 9.37 6.29 -3.98
N ASP A 236 10.14 5.37 -4.56
CA ASP A 236 10.92 4.38 -3.80
C ASP A 236 12.12 5.01 -3.08
N SER A 237 12.56 6.20 -3.51
CA SER A 237 13.65 6.96 -2.87
C SER A 237 13.20 7.80 -1.67
N LEU A 238 11.90 7.85 -1.35
CA LEU A 238 11.42 8.54 -0.16
C LEU A 238 12.02 7.90 1.11
N PRO A 239 12.52 8.70 2.06
CA PRO A 239 13.16 8.20 3.27
C PRO A 239 12.28 7.23 4.04
N GLY A 240 12.81 6.06 4.38
CA GLY A 240 12.13 5.04 5.18
C GLY A 240 11.21 4.09 4.41
N ILE A 241 10.81 4.39 3.19
CA ILE A 241 9.87 3.55 2.41
C ILE A 241 10.46 2.16 2.16
N THR A 242 11.68 2.07 1.64
CA THR A 242 12.30 0.77 1.33
C THR A 242 12.50 -0.07 2.58
N GLN A 243 13.01 0.55 3.66
CA GLN A 243 13.23 -0.15 4.93
C GLN A 243 11.92 -0.64 5.55
N GLN A 244 10.88 0.19 5.53
CA GLN A 244 9.57 -0.16 6.07
C GLN A 244 8.94 -1.32 5.28
N ARG A 245 8.96 -1.28 3.93
CA ARG A 245 8.46 -2.37 3.08
C ARG A 245 9.19 -3.67 3.34
N SER A 246 10.52 -3.63 3.46
CA SER A 246 11.33 -4.82 3.76
C SER A 246 10.94 -5.44 5.10
N THR A 247 10.79 -4.63 6.14
CA THR A 247 10.39 -5.10 7.47
C THR A 247 9.00 -5.74 7.46
N PHE A 248 8.02 -5.07 6.87
CA PHE A 248 6.65 -5.62 6.82
C PHE A 248 6.57 -6.89 5.96
N ASN A 249 7.25 -6.94 4.82
CA ASN A 249 7.29 -8.14 4.00
C ASN A 249 7.91 -9.32 4.76
N ALA A 250 9.01 -9.10 5.49
CA ALA A 250 9.62 -10.15 6.33
C ALA A 250 8.65 -10.67 7.40
N ILE A 251 7.84 -9.81 8.02
CA ILE A 251 6.81 -10.21 8.99
C ILE A 251 5.70 -11.02 8.30
N ILE A 252 5.24 -10.56 7.14
CA ILE A 252 4.20 -11.25 6.36
C ILE A 252 4.70 -12.63 5.92
N ASP A 253 5.91 -12.73 5.37
CA ASP A 253 6.50 -14.00 4.92
C ASP A 253 6.69 -14.97 6.09
N THR A 254 7.17 -14.48 7.23
CA THR A 254 7.29 -15.27 8.46
C THR A 254 5.91 -15.77 8.93
N THR A 255 4.88 -14.95 8.84
CA THR A 255 3.51 -15.33 9.23
C THR A 255 2.95 -16.42 8.29
N PHE A 256 3.22 -16.34 6.98
CA PHE A 256 2.87 -17.42 6.05
C PHE A 256 3.61 -18.72 6.36
N PHE A 257 4.89 -18.64 6.71
CA PHE A 257 5.66 -19.81 7.14
C PHE A 257 5.07 -20.45 8.40
N VAL A 258 4.70 -19.64 9.40
CA VAL A 258 4.02 -20.12 10.61
C VAL A 258 2.68 -20.76 10.27
N ALA A 259 1.91 -20.19 9.36
CA ALA A 259 0.66 -20.78 8.90
C ALA A 259 0.88 -22.17 8.27
N ALA A 260 1.91 -22.32 7.42
CA ALA A 260 2.26 -23.62 6.84
C ALA A 260 2.64 -24.64 7.92
N LEU A 261 3.42 -24.22 8.94
CA LEU A 261 3.84 -25.07 10.06
C LEU A 261 2.63 -25.55 10.89
N VAL A 262 1.71 -24.65 11.21
CA VAL A 262 0.47 -24.96 11.95
C VAL A 262 -0.37 -25.98 11.18
N VAL A 263 -0.54 -25.77 9.88
CA VAL A 263 -1.26 -26.73 9.02
C VAL A 263 -0.53 -28.07 8.98
N ALA A 264 0.80 -28.08 8.80
CA ALA A 264 1.59 -29.30 8.77
C ALA A 264 1.42 -30.10 10.05
N LEU A 265 1.59 -29.46 11.21
CA LEU A 265 1.47 -30.08 12.52
C LEU A 265 0.06 -30.68 12.73
N PHE A 266 -0.97 -29.90 12.41
CA PHE A 266 -2.36 -30.31 12.52
C PHE A 266 -2.65 -31.55 11.66
N PHE A 267 -2.26 -31.54 10.37
CA PHE A 267 -2.51 -32.67 9.48
C PHE A 267 -1.65 -33.90 9.80
N VAL A 268 -0.46 -33.71 10.36
CA VAL A 268 0.36 -34.82 10.87
C VAL A 268 -0.36 -35.48 12.05
N LEU A 269 -0.86 -34.72 13.03
CA LEU A 269 -1.63 -35.25 14.17
C LEU A 269 -2.89 -35.97 13.72
N LEU A 270 -3.66 -35.35 12.82
CA LEU A 270 -4.89 -35.94 12.28
C LEU A 270 -4.61 -37.24 11.51
N THR A 271 -3.48 -37.31 10.80
CA THR A 271 -3.05 -38.53 10.07
C THR A 271 -2.70 -39.63 11.04
N ILE A 272 -1.99 -39.34 12.15
CA ILE A 272 -1.65 -40.32 13.20
C ILE A 272 -2.90 -40.93 13.82
N GLU A 273 -3.91 -40.11 14.15
CA GLU A 273 -5.18 -40.56 14.72
C GLU A 273 -5.98 -41.48 13.77
N ARG A 274 -5.67 -41.45 12.45
CA ARG A 274 -6.44 -42.17 11.44
C ARG A 274 -5.66 -43.24 10.69
N VAL A 275 -4.48 -43.58 11.17
CA VAL A 275 -3.64 -44.63 10.51
C VAL A 275 -4.45 -45.92 10.25
N GLY A 276 -5.22 -46.40 11.25
CA GLY A 276 -6.06 -47.60 11.08
C GLY A 276 -7.11 -47.43 10.00
N ILE A 277 -7.79 -46.29 9.90
CA ILE A 277 -8.79 -46.07 8.83
C ILE A 277 -8.15 -46.02 7.46
N TYR A 278 -6.98 -45.35 7.35
CA TYR A 278 -6.24 -45.33 6.07
C TYR A 278 -5.69 -46.69 5.66
N ALA A 279 -5.31 -47.53 6.61
CA ALA A 279 -4.90 -48.92 6.35
C ALA A 279 -6.07 -49.76 5.78
N VAL A 280 -7.26 -49.65 6.36
CA VAL A 280 -8.47 -50.30 5.84
C VAL A 280 -8.78 -49.82 4.41
N PHE A 281 -8.72 -48.49 4.15
CA PHE A 281 -8.94 -47.99 2.78
C PHE A 281 -7.90 -48.52 1.79
N LYS A 282 -6.62 -48.64 2.17
CA LYS A 282 -5.59 -49.25 1.34
C LYS A 282 -5.86 -50.75 1.09
N ALA A 283 -6.31 -51.46 2.11
CA ALA A 283 -6.65 -52.89 1.98
C ALA A 283 -7.84 -53.12 1.02
N VAL A 284 -8.78 -52.16 0.95
CA VAL A 284 -9.93 -52.18 0.00
C VAL A 284 -9.54 -51.64 -1.39
N GLY A 285 -8.26 -51.23 -1.59
CA GLY A 285 -7.74 -50.82 -2.91
C GLY A 285 -7.61 -49.31 -3.14
N ALA A 286 -7.76 -48.47 -2.12
CA ALA A 286 -7.54 -47.05 -2.27
C ALA A 286 -6.04 -46.75 -2.52
N SER A 287 -5.72 -45.97 -3.54
CA SER A 287 -4.34 -45.56 -3.81
C SER A 287 -3.87 -44.51 -2.81
N SER A 288 -2.57 -44.45 -2.50
CA SER A 288 -1.96 -43.41 -1.65
C SER A 288 -2.20 -42.01 -2.20
N GLY A 289 -2.27 -41.85 -3.54
CA GLY A 289 -2.58 -40.58 -4.19
C GLY A 289 -4.02 -40.12 -3.93
N GLN A 290 -4.99 -41.01 -3.88
CA GLN A 290 -6.39 -40.70 -3.56
C GLN A 290 -6.54 -40.25 -2.10
N LEU A 291 -5.84 -40.90 -1.17
CA LEU A 291 -5.83 -40.53 0.24
C LEU A 291 -5.18 -39.17 0.44
N PHE A 292 -4.06 -38.89 -0.24
CA PHE A 292 -3.39 -37.62 -0.23
C PHE A 292 -4.27 -36.50 -0.80
N ALA A 293 -4.88 -36.69 -1.95
CA ALA A 293 -5.78 -35.72 -2.57
C ALA A 293 -6.95 -35.35 -1.62
N GLN A 294 -7.42 -36.32 -0.83
CA GLN A 294 -8.45 -36.07 0.20
C GLN A 294 -7.94 -35.16 1.34
N VAL A 295 -6.70 -35.38 1.81
CA VAL A 295 -6.06 -34.55 2.85
C VAL A 295 -5.83 -33.12 2.33
N VAL A 296 -5.31 -32.99 1.11
CA VAL A 296 -5.11 -31.66 0.48
C VAL A 296 -6.45 -30.94 0.31
N LEU A 297 -7.49 -31.62 -0.15
CA LEU A 297 -8.81 -31.02 -0.30
C LEU A 297 -9.36 -30.51 1.05
N GLN A 298 -9.16 -31.27 2.12
CA GLN A 298 -9.55 -30.83 3.47
C GLN A 298 -8.76 -29.59 3.90
N ALA A 299 -7.44 -29.56 3.64
CA ALA A 299 -6.59 -28.41 3.95
C ALA A 299 -7.04 -27.15 3.20
N VAL A 300 -7.35 -27.27 1.90
CA VAL A 300 -7.87 -26.17 1.08
C VAL A 300 -9.22 -25.68 1.59
N MET A 301 -10.14 -26.58 1.93
CA MET A 301 -11.45 -26.19 2.49
C MET A 301 -11.30 -25.44 3.82
N ILE A 302 -10.43 -25.92 4.72
CA ILE A 302 -10.13 -25.25 5.98
C ILE A 302 -9.51 -23.88 5.72
N ALA A 303 -8.57 -23.75 4.79
CA ALA A 303 -7.96 -22.48 4.42
C ALA A 303 -8.99 -21.47 3.90
N VAL A 304 -9.90 -21.91 3.01
CA VAL A 304 -10.96 -21.05 2.46
C VAL A 304 -11.92 -20.58 3.55
N VAL A 305 -12.41 -21.49 4.40
CA VAL A 305 -13.30 -21.12 5.51
C VAL A 305 -12.59 -20.18 6.48
N SER A 306 -11.34 -20.47 6.83
CA SER A 306 -10.53 -19.63 7.72
C SER A 306 -10.27 -18.26 7.12
N PHE A 307 -10.03 -18.19 5.80
CA PHE A 307 -9.89 -16.90 5.10
C PHE A 307 -11.18 -16.07 5.19
N MET A 308 -12.34 -16.66 4.91
CA MET A 308 -13.62 -15.94 4.96
C MET A 308 -13.91 -15.37 6.37
N VAL A 309 -13.73 -16.20 7.40
CA VAL A 309 -13.95 -15.79 8.79
C VAL A 309 -12.89 -14.79 9.24
N GLY A 310 -11.61 -15.02 8.90
CA GLY A 310 -10.50 -14.13 9.23
C GLY A 310 -10.59 -12.77 8.51
N ALA A 311 -11.09 -12.75 7.27
CA ALA A 311 -11.34 -11.51 6.54
C ALA A 311 -12.49 -10.71 7.20
N LEU A 312 -13.56 -11.38 7.61
CA LEU A 312 -14.65 -10.73 8.37
C LEU A 312 -14.13 -10.17 9.71
N LEU A 313 -13.28 -10.92 10.41
CA LEU A 313 -12.64 -10.47 11.64
C LEU A 313 -11.74 -9.23 11.38
N ALA A 314 -10.91 -9.25 10.35
CA ALA A 314 -10.06 -8.11 9.99
C ALA A 314 -10.89 -6.86 9.66
N LEU A 315 -11.99 -7.01 8.91
CA LEU A 315 -12.89 -5.89 8.59
C LEU A 315 -13.59 -5.34 9.84
N THR A 316 -14.00 -6.19 10.77
CA THR A 316 -14.62 -5.75 12.02
C THR A 316 -13.63 -5.05 12.94
N VAL A 317 -12.43 -5.59 13.09
CA VAL A 317 -11.33 -4.95 13.84
C VAL A 317 -10.95 -3.62 13.20
N GLY A 318 -10.85 -3.58 11.86
CA GLY A 318 -10.55 -2.35 11.12
C GLY A 318 -11.53 -1.20 11.38
N ARG A 319 -12.80 -1.51 11.65
CA ARG A 319 -13.82 -0.49 12.02
C ARG A 319 -13.66 0.06 13.43
N LEU A 320 -12.97 -0.67 14.30
CA LEU A 320 -12.69 -0.25 15.69
C LEU A 320 -11.40 0.55 15.80
N ILE A 321 -10.54 0.47 14.80
CA ILE A 321 -9.28 1.22 14.74
C ILE A 321 -9.60 2.69 14.42
N PRO A 322 -8.97 3.66 15.14
CA PRO A 322 -9.18 5.07 14.87
C PRO A 322 -8.86 5.43 13.40
N PRO A 323 -9.67 6.31 12.76
CA PRO A 323 -9.50 6.67 11.34
C PRO A 323 -8.16 7.32 10.99
N GLN A 324 -7.40 7.79 12.01
CA GLN A 324 -6.05 8.34 11.86
C GLN A 324 -5.00 7.28 11.56
N VAL A 325 -5.28 6.01 11.86
CA VAL A 325 -4.38 4.90 11.49
C VAL A 325 -4.59 4.59 10.00
N PRO A 326 -3.54 4.62 9.18
CA PRO A 326 -3.66 4.42 7.75
C PRO A 326 -3.85 2.92 7.42
N LEU A 327 -5.04 2.39 7.66
CA LEU A 327 -5.39 1.01 7.36
C LEU A 327 -6.24 0.97 6.07
N GLN A 328 -5.74 0.30 5.04
CA GLN A 328 -6.44 0.15 3.77
C GLN A 328 -6.55 -1.32 3.37
N PHE A 329 -7.78 -1.82 3.27
CA PHE A 329 -8.02 -3.17 2.78
C PHE A 329 -8.20 -3.15 1.26
N SER A 330 -7.20 -3.63 0.53
CA SER A 330 -7.27 -3.76 -0.93
C SER A 330 -7.69 -5.16 -1.36
N ALA A 331 -8.47 -5.26 -2.44
CA ALA A 331 -8.87 -6.55 -3.00
C ALA A 331 -7.66 -7.38 -3.49
N SER A 332 -6.62 -6.70 -4.00
CA SER A 332 -5.37 -7.35 -4.40
C SER A 332 -4.66 -8.00 -3.22
N ARG A 333 -4.59 -7.32 -2.07
CA ARG A 333 -4.01 -7.87 -0.83
C ARG A 333 -4.82 -9.05 -0.31
N ALA A 334 -6.15 -8.92 -0.30
CA ALA A 334 -7.03 -10.01 0.11
C ALA A 334 -6.81 -11.26 -0.77
N LEU A 335 -6.71 -11.09 -2.09
CA LEU A 335 -6.41 -12.19 -3.01
C LEU A 335 -5.02 -12.80 -2.76
N GLN A 336 -3.99 -11.99 -2.55
CA GLN A 336 -2.64 -12.48 -2.22
C GLN A 336 -2.64 -13.32 -0.94
N VAL A 337 -3.33 -12.86 0.12
CA VAL A 337 -3.47 -13.61 1.38
C VAL A 337 -4.25 -14.90 1.17
N ALA A 338 -5.36 -14.87 0.42
CA ALA A 338 -6.15 -16.06 0.12
C ALA A 338 -5.33 -17.12 -0.64
N VAL A 339 -4.64 -16.72 -1.70
CA VAL A 339 -3.77 -17.61 -2.49
C VAL A 339 -2.62 -18.13 -1.65
N GLY A 340 -1.95 -17.24 -0.90
CA GLY A 340 -0.86 -17.62 0.01
C GLY A 340 -1.29 -18.66 1.03
N LEU A 341 -2.45 -18.49 1.69
CA LEU A 341 -2.99 -19.46 2.64
C LEU A 341 -3.29 -20.82 1.99
N VAL A 342 -3.90 -20.82 0.81
CA VAL A 342 -4.17 -22.09 0.08
C VAL A 342 -2.86 -22.79 -0.30
N VAL A 343 -1.87 -22.07 -0.80
CA VAL A 343 -0.55 -22.61 -1.13
C VAL A 343 0.13 -23.18 0.10
N MET A 344 0.21 -22.40 1.18
CA MET A 344 0.87 -22.80 2.42
C MET A 344 0.13 -23.97 3.11
N SER A 345 -1.21 -23.99 3.06
CA SER A 345 -2.01 -25.11 3.56
C SER A 345 -1.79 -26.38 2.75
N THR A 346 -1.65 -26.26 1.43
CA THR A 346 -1.33 -27.40 0.56
C THR A 346 0.07 -27.92 0.86
N LEU A 347 1.08 -27.06 0.95
CA LEU A 347 2.46 -27.42 1.29
C LEU A 347 2.55 -28.03 2.69
N GLY A 348 1.90 -27.43 3.69
CA GLY A 348 1.85 -27.94 5.05
C GLY A 348 1.21 -29.33 5.12
N SER A 349 0.08 -29.53 4.42
CA SER A 349 -0.58 -30.84 4.36
C SER A 349 0.27 -31.91 3.63
N ALA A 350 1.12 -31.51 2.67
CA ALA A 350 2.01 -32.41 1.96
C ALA A 350 3.06 -33.08 2.88
N VAL A 351 3.42 -32.44 4.00
CA VAL A 351 4.31 -33.04 5.01
C VAL A 351 3.71 -34.31 5.60
N SER A 352 2.39 -34.39 5.75
CA SER A 352 1.68 -35.58 6.23
C SER A 352 1.74 -36.74 5.22
N LEU A 353 1.99 -36.45 3.92
CA LEU A 353 2.06 -37.47 2.84
C LEU A 353 3.10 -38.54 3.13
N ARG A 354 4.28 -38.16 3.63
CA ARG A 354 5.36 -39.14 3.94
C ARG A 354 4.87 -40.21 4.91
N ARG A 355 4.00 -39.87 5.84
CA ARG A 355 3.41 -40.86 6.78
C ARG A 355 2.30 -41.68 6.12
N VAL A 356 1.41 -41.05 5.35
CA VAL A 356 0.33 -41.74 4.63
C VAL A 356 0.89 -42.81 3.66
N VAL A 357 1.96 -42.51 2.94
CA VAL A 357 2.60 -43.44 1.98
C VAL A 357 3.24 -44.62 2.72
N ARG A 358 3.83 -44.41 3.90
CA ARG A 358 4.55 -45.43 4.68
C ARG A 358 3.63 -46.31 5.56
N ILE A 359 2.30 -46.10 5.54
CA ILE A 359 1.38 -46.96 6.26
C ILE A 359 1.37 -48.34 5.59
N ASP A 360 1.87 -49.34 6.33
CA ASP A 360 1.76 -50.77 5.93
C ASP A 360 0.39 -51.29 6.34
N PRO A 361 -0.42 -51.78 5.39
CA PRO A 361 -1.72 -52.37 5.69
C PRO A 361 -1.67 -53.58 6.64
N ALA A 362 -0.56 -54.33 6.62
CA ALA A 362 -0.43 -55.53 7.44
C ALA A 362 -0.23 -55.24 8.93
N THR A 363 0.42 -54.12 9.29
CA THR A 363 0.69 -53.74 10.69
C THR A 363 -0.49 -53.06 11.38
N ALA A 364 -1.53 -52.68 10.66
CA ALA A 364 -2.69 -51.94 11.19
C ALA A 364 -3.90 -52.87 11.49
N ILE A 365 -3.82 -54.15 11.12
CA ILE A 365 -4.88 -55.16 11.32
C ILE A 365 -4.52 -56.19 12.41
N SER A 366 -3.27 -56.18 12.87
CA SER A 366 -2.81 -56.89 14.05
C SER A 366 -3.00 -56.05 15.32
#